data_1e387612a6ea3b4c3cbdaa52deea8ca4
#
_entry.id   1e387612a6ea3b4c3cbdaa52deea8ca4
#
_cell.length_a   1.000
_cell.length_b   1.000
_cell.length_c   1.000
_cell.angle_alpha   90.00
_cell.angle_beta   90.00
_cell.angle_gamma   90.00
#
_symmetry.space_group_name_H-M   'P 1'
#
loop_
_entity.id
_entity.type
_entity.pdbx_description
1 polymer ?
#
loop_
_entity_poly.entity_id
_entity_poly.type
_entity_poly.pdbx_seq_one_letter_code
_entity_poly.pdbx_strand_id
1 'polypeptide(L)'
;GSNFPDMPFNQQMSFPRELTLHRVDKGYVLKSMPVNELALLYGRKYIWKSLVVEEKNCFTTKLNTPAFYLKTGFAVDSVDAQILAFDINGLNLIYDSVKQILTVEKENGETLKQMVLKPNEGRIELDILSDIASVEIFVNQGALSAAFYHLIEKNTPSVTISVEGGQTKLKQLTIHELNSMYVPQ
;
A
#
# COMPACT_ATOMS: atom_id res chain seq x y z
N GLY A 1 10.84 -6.93 -21.34
CA GLY A 1 9.59 -6.23 -21.02
C GLY A 1 8.52 -7.24 -20.64
N SER A 2 7.74 -6.92 -19.61
CA SER A 2 6.61 -7.75 -19.21
C SER A 2 5.51 -7.60 -20.26
N ASN A 3 5.18 -8.67 -20.94
CA ASN A 3 4.03 -8.69 -21.83
C ASN A 3 2.78 -8.87 -20.97
N PHE A 4 1.86 -7.92 -21.05
CA PHE A 4 0.52 -8.11 -20.48
C PHE A 4 -0.24 -9.09 -21.38
N PRO A 5 -0.78 -10.20 -20.85
CA PRO A 5 -1.64 -11.07 -21.63
C PRO A 5 -2.80 -10.27 -22.23
N ASP A 6 -3.04 -10.42 -23.53
CA ASP A 6 -4.15 -9.83 -24.28
C ASP A 6 -4.20 -8.29 -24.33
N MET A 7 -3.11 -7.61 -23.97
CA MET A 7 -3.02 -6.15 -24.06
C MET A 7 -2.29 -5.71 -25.34
N PRO A 8 -2.77 -4.69 -26.07
CA PRO A 8 -2.14 -4.20 -27.29
C PRO A 8 -0.87 -3.36 -27.04
N PHE A 9 -0.45 -3.20 -25.77
CA PHE A 9 0.71 -2.40 -25.36
C PHE A 9 1.46 -3.09 -24.23
N ASN A 10 2.77 -2.82 -24.15
CA ASN A 10 3.68 -3.43 -23.17
C ASN A 10 4.13 -2.47 -22.06
N GLN A 11 3.54 -1.30 -21.97
CA GLN A 11 3.91 -0.29 -20.99
C GLN A 11 2.68 0.20 -20.24
N GLN A 12 2.89 0.50 -18.96
CA GLN A 12 1.88 1.08 -18.10
C GLN A 12 2.41 2.39 -17.51
N MET A 13 1.57 3.42 -17.48
CA MET A 13 1.86 4.63 -16.74
C MET A 13 1.40 4.46 -15.29
N SER A 14 2.18 5.01 -14.37
CA SER A 14 1.73 5.18 -12.97
C SER A 14 0.56 6.15 -12.90
N PHE A 15 -0.18 6.12 -11.80
CA PHE A 15 -1.17 7.17 -11.52
C PHE A 15 -0.50 8.56 -11.52
N PRO A 16 -1.22 9.60 -11.94
CA PRO A 16 -0.73 10.98 -11.85
C PRO A 16 -0.35 11.34 -10.42
N ARG A 17 0.81 12.01 -10.27
CA ARG A 17 1.35 12.36 -8.96
C ARG A 17 1.63 13.85 -8.84
N GLU A 18 1.30 14.41 -7.70
CA GLU A 18 1.74 15.73 -7.30
C GLU A 18 3.11 15.62 -6.63
N LEU A 19 4.05 16.45 -7.07
CA LEU A 19 5.38 16.56 -6.48
C LEU A 19 5.47 17.85 -5.67
N THR A 20 5.80 17.73 -4.40
CA THR A 20 5.96 18.88 -3.50
C THR A 20 7.33 18.87 -2.83
N LEU A 21 7.96 20.04 -2.76
CA LEU A 21 9.28 20.21 -2.14
C LEU A 21 9.12 20.78 -0.73
N HIS A 22 9.54 20.02 0.27
CA HIS A 22 9.44 20.39 1.67
C HIS A 22 10.82 20.70 2.24
N ARG A 23 10.94 21.85 2.92
CA ARG A 23 12.16 22.19 3.66
C ARG A 23 12.20 21.39 4.97
N VAL A 24 13.35 20.80 5.26
CA VAL A 24 13.66 20.09 6.50
C VAL A 24 14.95 20.69 7.10
N ASP A 25 15.29 20.30 8.33
CA ASP A 25 16.47 20.87 9.04
C ASP A 25 17.78 20.81 8.24
N LYS A 26 17.98 19.74 7.45
CA LYS A 26 19.18 19.51 6.66
C LYS A 26 18.90 19.43 5.16
N GLY A 27 18.14 20.38 4.61
CA GLY A 27 17.93 20.45 3.17
C GLY A 27 16.45 20.38 2.77
N TYR A 28 16.15 19.60 1.74
CA TYR A 28 14.82 19.49 1.18
C TYR A 28 14.46 18.02 0.93
N VAL A 29 13.19 17.70 1.11
CA VAL A 29 12.60 16.40 0.77
C VAL A 29 11.59 16.61 -0.34
N LEU A 30 11.76 15.89 -1.45
CA LEU A 30 10.75 15.81 -2.49
C LEU A 30 9.73 14.75 -2.09
N LYS A 31 8.49 15.15 -1.94
CA LYS A 31 7.36 14.25 -1.68
C LYS A 31 6.59 14.02 -2.97
N SER A 32 6.07 12.80 -3.12
CA SER A 32 5.31 12.37 -4.29
C SER A 32 4.06 11.64 -3.83
N MET A 33 2.88 12.22 -4.06
CA MET A 33 1.58 11.65 -3.69
C MET A 33 0.66 11.56 -4.91
N PRO A 34 -0.32 10.64 -4.92
CA PRO A 34 -1.36 10.68 -5.94
C PRO A 34 -2.06 12.04 -5.94
N VAL A 35 -2.44 12.53 -7.12
CA VAL A 35 -3.19 13.79 -7.25
C VAL A 35 -4.54 13.72 -6.53
N ASN A 36 -5.04 14.86 -6.05
CA ASN A 36 -6.31 14.92 -5.31
C ASN A 36 -7.51 14.51 -6.18
N GLU A 37 -7.42 14.68 -7.48
CA GLU A 37 -8.45 14.29 -8.48
C GLU A 37 -8.72 12.78 -8.48
N LEU A 38 -7.82 11.95 -7.94
CA LEU A 38 -8.07 10.53 -7.71
C LEU A 38 -9.37 10.30 -6.91
N ALA A 39 -9.74 11.25 -6.05
CA ALA A 39 -10.98 11.19 -5.28
C ALA A 39 -12.25 11.15 -6.15
N LEU A 40 -12.21 11.61 -7.40
CA LEU A 40 -13.32 11.52 -8.36
C LEU A 40 -13.62 10.05 -8.75
N LEU A 41 -12.67 9.16 -8.59
CA LEU A 41 -12.83 7.73 -8.87
C LEU A 41 -13.33 6.94 -7.66
N TYR A 42 -13.45 7.54 -6.47
CA TYR A 42 -13.85 6.82 -5.28
C TYR A 42 -15.26 6.24 -5.41
N GLY A 43 -15.33 4.91 -5.29
CA GLY A 43 -16.56 4.14 -5.21
C GLY A 43 -16.89 3.77 -3.76
N ARG A 44 -17.08 2.45 -3.53
CA ARG A 44 -17.42 1.95 -2.20
C ARG A 44 -16.29 2.22 -1.21
N LYS A 45 -16.68 2.65 0.00
CA LYS A 45 -15.76 2.95 1.09
C LYS A 45 -15.92 1.96 2.24
N TYR A 46 -14.80 1.49 2.73
CA TYR A 46 -14.71 0.67 3.95
C TYR A 46 -13.85 1.40 4.98
N ILE A 47 -14.27 1.36 6.24
CA ILE A 47 -13.56 2.00 7.35
C ILE A 47 -13.55 1.07 8.55
N TRP A 48 -12.37 0.81 9.08
CA TRP A 48 -12.18 0.16 10.38
C TRP A 48 -11.41 1.11 11.30
N LYS A 49 -11.94 1.35 12.48
CA LYS A 49 -11.32 2.20 13.50
C LYS A 49 -10.78 1.31 14.61
N SER A 50 -9.60 1.68 15.12
CA SER A 50 -8.95 0.95 16.22
C SER A 50 -8.82 -0.55 15.95
N LEU A 51 -8.42 -0.90 14.72
CA LEU A 51 -8.25 -2.28 14.30
C LEU A 51 -7.03 -2.90 15.00
N VAL A 52 -7.27 -3.94 15.81
CA VAL A 52 -6.22 -4.73 16.45
C VAL A 52 -5.96 -5.97 15.59
N VAL A 53 -4.71 -6.23 15.27
CA VAL A 53 -4.25 -7.43 14.57
C VAL A 53 -3.27 -8.15 15.47
N GLU A 54 -3.51 -9.44 15.67
CA GLU A 54 -2.73 -10.31 16.55
C GLU A 54 -2.12 -11.46 15.73
N GLU A 55 -1.02 -12.03 16.21
CA GLU A 55 -0.29 -13.09 15.50
C GLU A 55 -1.19 -14.28 15.11
N LYS A 56 -2.16 -14.63 15.95
CA LYS A 56 -3.10 -15.75 15.71
C LYS A 56 -4.39 -15.34 15.01
N ASN A 57 -4.60 -14.06 14.77
CA ASN A 57 -5.83 -13.51 14.23
C ASN A 57 -5.56 -12.40 13.22
N CYS A 58 -5.21 -12.79 12.00
CA CYS A 58 -5.03 -11.84 10.90
C CYS A 58 -6.36 -11.17 10.52
N PHE A 59 -6.27 -9.94 10.06
CA PHE A 59 -7.40 -9.23 9.46
C PHE A 59 -7.43 -9.51 7.96
N THR A 60 -8.59 -9.90 7.42
CA THR A 60 -8.79 -10.04 5.97
C THR A 60 -10.10 -9.40 5.54
N THR A 61 -10.05 -8.64 4.46
CA THR A 61 -11.24 -8.10 3.78
C THR A 61 -11.23 -8.43 2.30
N LYS A 62 -12.39 -8.81 1.77
CA LYS A 62 -12.62 -9.01 0.33
C LYS A 62 -13.12 -7.73 -0.29
N LEU A 63 -12.73 -7.49 -1.53
CA LEU A 63 -13.12 -6.32 -2.32
C LEU A 63 -13.84 -6.78 -3.60
N ASN A 64 -14.61 -5.87 -4.21
CA ASN A 64 -15.31 -6.18 -5.45
C ASN A 64 -14.46 -5.87 -6.70
N THR A 65 -13.40 -5.09 -6.54
CA THR A 65 -12.48 -4.71 -7.60
C THR A 65 -11.04 -4.76 -7.11
N PRO A 66 -10.07 -5.14 -7.96
CA PRO A 66 -8.65 -5.04 -7.65
C PRO A 66 -8.15 -3.58 -7.59
N ALA A 67 -8.90 -2.65 -8.17
CA ALA A 67 -8.56 -1.23 -8.17
C ALA A 67 -9.08 -0.56 -6.89
N PHE A 68 -8.18 -0.14 -6.00
CA PHE A 68 -8.54 0.52 -4.75
C PHE A 68 -7.42 1.42 -4.22
N TYR A 69 -7.81 2.34 -3.35
CA TYR A 69 -6.89 3.16 -2.58
C TYR A 69 -7.04 2.87 -1.08
N LEU A 70 -6.02 2.31 -0.49
CA LEU A 70 -5.93 1.99 0.92
C LEU A 70 -5.10 3.06 1.64
N LYS A 71 -5.60 3.52 2.79
CA LYS A 71 -4.90 4.43 3.70
C LYS A 71 -4.90 3.87 5.11
N THR A 72 -3.74 3.83 5.72
CA THR A 72 -3.60 3.43 7.12
C THR A 72 -2.42 4.13 7.77
N GLY A 73 -2.37 4.07 9.10
CA GLY A 73 -1.23 4.55 9.87
C GLY A 73 -1.18 3.85 11.23
N PHE A 74 0.03 3.64 11.70
CA PHE A 74 0.30 3.01 12.99
C PHE A 74 1.46 3.72 13.70
N ALA A 75 1.38 3.76 15.03
CA ALA A 75 2.49 4.21 15.86
C ALA A 75 3.42 3.02 16.10
N VAL A 76 4.73 3.22 15.91
CA VAL A 76 5.71 2.13 16.07
C VAL A 76 5.80 1.68 17.51
N ASP A 77 5.63 2.60 18.47
CA ASP A 77 5.61 2.30 19.90
C ASP A 77 4.41 1.44 20.35
N SER A 78 3.37 1.34 19.51
CA SER A 78 2.19 0.49 19.72
C SER A 78 2.26 -0.82 18.94
N VAL A 79 3.38 -1.09 18.28
CA VAL A 79 3.64 -2.33 17.55
C VAL A 79 4.51 -3.20 18.45
N ASP A 80 3.88 -4.05 19.26
CA ASP A 80 4.61 -5.11 19.99
C ASP A 80 5.11 -6.19 19.02
N ALA A 81 4.53 -6.23 17.80
CA ALA A 81 4.92 -7.17 16.78
C ALA A 81 6.26 -6.81 16.14
N GLN A 82 7.10 -7.81 15.91
CA GLN A 82 8.34 -7.65 15.18
C GLN A 82 8.08 -7.39 13.68
N ILE A 83 7.13 -8.11 13.11
CA ILE A 83 6.75 -8.01 11.69
C ILE A 83 5.31 -7.55 11.57
N LEU A 84 5.06 -6.59 10.69
CA LEU A 84 3.74 -6.19 10.22
C LEU A 84 3.70 -6.35 8.70
N ALA A 85 2.80 -7.19 8.21
CA ALA A 85 2.69 -7.48 6.79
C ALA A 85 1.31 -7.12 6.23
N PHE A 86 1.31 -6.60 5.00
CA PHE A 86 0.11 -6.33 4.19
C PHE A 86 0.21 -7.18 2.92
N ASP A 87 -0.68 -8.15 2.75
CA ASP A 87 -0.89 -8.82 1.45
C ASP A 87 -1.89 -8.00 0.65
N ILE A 88 -1.45 -7.49 -0.49
CA ILE A 88 -2.23 -6.71 -1.44
C ILE A 88 -2.39 -7.56 -2.71
N ASN A 89 -3.46 -8.35 -2.75
CA ASN A 89 -3.74 -9.22 -3.89
C ASN A 89 -2.60 -10.20 -4.25
N GLY A 90 -1.78 -10.61 -3.27
CA GLY A 90 -0.62 -11.48 -3.48
C GLY A 90 0.72 -10.74 -3.57
N LEU A 91 0.74 -9.41 -3.52
CA LEU A 91 1.96 -8.65 -3.28
C LEU A 91 2.09 -8.36 -1.79
N ASN A 92 3.17 -8.81 -1.17
CA ASN A 92 3.43 -8.67 0.25
C ASN A 92 4.30 -7.45 0.54
N LEU A 93 3.81 -6.57 1.40
CA LEU A 93 4.56 -5.45 1.99
C LEU A 93 4.87 -5.81 3.44
N ILE A 94 6.13 -6.10 3.75
CA ILE A 94 6.57 -6.63 5.03
C ILE A 94 7.44 -5.60 5.73
N TYR A 95 6.96 -5.05 6.84
CA TYR A 95 7.71 -4.11 7.66
C TYR A 95 8.30 -4.81 8.88
N ASP A 96 9.63 -4.81 8.97
CA ASP A 96 10.39 -5.24 10.14
C ASP A 96 10.60 -4.02 11.05
N SER A 97 9.94 -4.01 12.20
CA SER A 97 9.94 -2.87 13.14
C SER A 97 11.30 -2.69 13.83
N VAL A 98 12.05 -3.78 14.01
CA VAL A 98 13.38 -3.78 14.66
C VAL A 98 14.43 -3.26 13.69
N LYS A 99 14.46 -3.78 12.47
CA LYS A 99 15.41 -3.35 11.43
C LYS A 99 15.01 -2.05 10.75
N GLN A 100 13.74 -1.62 10.87
CA GLN A 100 13.16 -0.48 10.16
C GLN A 100 13.32 -0.62 8.65
N ILE A 101 13.01 -1.80 8.14
CA ILE A 101 13.06 -2.14 6.71
C ILE A 101 11.66 -2.52 6.24
N LEU A 102 11.24 -1.92 5.13
CA LEU A 102 10.10 -2.35 4.35
C LEU A 102 10.60 -3.21 3.19
N THR A 103 10.16 -4.46 3.15
CA THR A 103 10.43 -5.40 2.06
C THR A 103 9.16 -5.57 1.23
N VAL A 104 9.29 -5.57 -0.09
CA VAL A 104 8.20 -5.89 -1.00
C VAL A 104 8.54 -7.19 -1.73
N GLU A 105 7.63 -8.15 -1.63
CA GLU A 105 7.81 -9.52 -2.14
C GLU A 105 6.58 -9.98 -2.92
N LYS A 106 6.79 -10.82 -3.91
CA LYS A 106 5.71 -11.58 -4.56
C LYS A 106 5.23 -12.73 -3.66
N GLU A 107 4.07 -13.28 -3.97
CA GLU A 107 3.50 -14.44 -3.26
C GLU A 107 4.45 -15.67 -3.24
N ASN A 108 5.31 -15.81 -4.24
CA ASN A 108 6.30 -16.89 -4.31
C ASN A 108 7.57 -16.64 -3.47
N GLY A 109 7.63 -15.54 -2.70
CA GLY A 109 8.78 -15.16 -1.87
C GLY A 109 9.90 -14.42 -2.62
N GLU A 110 9.71 -14.09 -3.90
CA GLU A 110 10.68 -13.29 -4.66
C GLU A 110 10.68 -11.84 -4.14
N THR A 111 11.80 -11.40 -3.56
CA THR A 111 11.98 -10.01 -3.11
C THR A 111 12.15 -9.08 -4.31
N LEU A 112 11.24 -8.14 -4.46
CA LEU A 112 11.29 -7.10 -5.49
C LEU A 112 12.11 -5.90 -5.04
N LYS A 113 11.96 -5.49 -3.77
CA LYS A 113 12.61 -4.31 -3.22
C LYS A 113 12.73 -4.35 -1.71
N GLN A 114 13.83 -3.79 -1.19
CA GLN A 114 13.98 -3.45 0.22
C GLN A 114 14.28 -1.97 0.36
N MET A 115 13.64 -1.33 1.34
CA MET A 115 13.76 0.10 1.59
C MET A 115 13.89 0.36 3.08
N VAL A 116 14.81 1.22 3.46
CA VAL A 116 14.88 1.70 4.85
C VAL A 116 13.66 2.57 5.09
N LEU A 117 12.86 2.21 6.09
CA LEU A 117 11.66 2.92 6.47
C LEU A 117 11.71 3.29 7.95
N LYS A 118 12.17 4.50 8.21
CA LYS A 118 12.19 5.06 9.56
C LYS A 118 10.83 5.70 9.88
N PRO A 119 10.33 5.54 11.10
CA PRO A 119 9.15 6.25 11.56
C PRO A 119 9.38 7.77 11.49
N ASN A 120 8.35 8.50 11.13
CA ASN A 120 8.29 9.94 11.25
C ASN A 120 7.52 10.29 12.55
N GLU A 121 8.18 10.93 13.52
CA GLU A 121 7.60 11.24 14.83
C GLU A 121 6.95 10.00 15.50
N GLY A 122 7.64 8.85 15.44
CA GLY A 122 7.15 7.59 16.03
C GLY A 122 6.02 6.92 15.23
N ARG A 123 5.69 7.40 14.02
CA ARG A 123 4.57 6.89 13.20
C ARG A 123 5.01 6.53 11.78
N ILE A 124 4.29 5.59 11.23
CA ILE A 124 4.34 5.28 9.79
C ILE A 124 2.94 5.48 9.24
N GLU A 125 2.84 6.31 8.21
CA GLU A 125 1.65 6.45 7.37
C GLU A 125 1.89 5.70 6.07
N LEU A 126 0.92 4.90 5.65
CA LEU A 126 1.00 4.06 4.48
C LEU A 126 -0.23 4.27 3.61
N ASP A 127 0.00 4.69 2.39
CA ASP A 127 -0.99 4.78 1.32
C ASP A 127 -0.61 3.77 0.25
N ILE A 128 -1.58 2.95 -0.18
CA ILE A 128 -1.39 1.92 -1.20
C ILE A 128 -2.45 2.11 -2.27
N LEU A 129 -2.01 2.27 -3.49
CA LEU A 129 -2.86 2.38 -4.67
C LEU A 129 -2.67 1.11 -5.51
N SER A 130 -3.71 0.29 -5.59
CA SER A 130 -3.73 -0.94 -6.36
C SER A 130 -4.58 -0.73 -7.61
N ASP A 131 -4.12 -1.31 -8.72
CA ASP A 131 -4.85 -1.43 -9.98
C ASP A 131 -4.69 -2.86 -10.50
N ILE A 132 -5.30 -3.19 -11.62
CA ILE A 132 -5.31 -4.54 -12.22
C ILE A 132 -3.89 -5.11 -12.41
N ALA A 133 -2.93 -4.27 -12.72
CA ALA A 133 -1.57 -4.69 -13.07
C ALA A 133 -0.46 -3.91 -12.35
N SER A 134 -0.79 -3.11 -11.34
CA SER A 134 0.21 -2.36 -10.57
C SER A 134 -0.19 -2.15 -9.13
N VAL A 135 0.82 -2.03 -8.28
CA VAL A 135 0.68 -1.56 -6.90
C VAL A 135 1.68 -0.43 -6.69
N GLU A 136 1.17 0.72 -6.25
CA GLU A 136 1.97 1.89 -5.90
C GLU A 136 1.88 2.13 -4.39
N ILE A 137 3.02 2.43 -3.78
CA ILE A 137 3.16 2.62 -2.35
C ILE A 137 3.67 4.02 -2.08
N PHE A 138 3.03 4.70 -1.13
CA PHE A 138 3.44 6.02 -0.66
C PHE A 138 3.53 5.98 0.86
N VAL A 139 4.69 6.33 1.40
CA VAL A 139 4.93 6.27 2.84
C VAL A 139 5.25 7.66 3.37
N ASN A 140 4.73 7.97 4.56
CA ASN A 140 4.94 9.23 5.26
C ASN A 140 4.66 10.44 4.34
N GLN A 141 3.43 10.45 3.78
CA GLN A 141 2.96 11.49 2.87
C GLN A 141 3.86 11.62 1.62
N GLY A 142 4.30 10.49 1.07
CA GLY A 142 5.08 10.44 -0.15
C GLY A 142 6.56 10.80 -0.01
N ALA A 143 7.09 10.87 1.21
CA ALA A 143 8.53 11.01 1.45
C ALA A 143 9.33 9.81 0.90
N LEU A 144 8.68 8.64 0.81
CA LEU A 144 9.13 7.47 0.09
C LEU A 144 7.98 7.00 -0.79
N SER A 145 8.27 6.72 -2.06
CA SER A 145 7.28 6.13 -2.98
C SER A 145 7.94 5.07 -3.87
N ALA A 146 7.16 4.05 -4.22
CA ALA A 146 7.58 3.00 -5.14
C ALA A 146 6.37 2.51 -5.96
N ALA A 147 6.63 1.99 -7.16
CA ALA A 147 5.63 1.39 -8.02
C ALA A 147 6.14 0.02 -8.49
N PHE A 148 5.25 -0.95 -8.48
CA PHE A 148 5.53 -2.33 -8.85
C PHE A 148 4.55 -2.79 -9.91
N TYR A 149 5.07 -3.44 -10.92
CA TYR A 149 4.26 -4.25 -11.80
C TYR A 149 3.80 -5.49 -11.02
N HIS A 150 2.49 -5.69 -10.96
CA HIS A 150 1.89 -6.82 -10.29
C HIS A 150 0.55 -7.15 -10.95
N LEU A 151 0.55 -8.18 -11.80
CA LEU A 151 -0.67 -8.66 -12.43
C LEU A 151 -1.48 -9.45 -11.40
N ILE A 152 -2.71 -9.02 -11.18
CA ILE A 152 -3.61 -9.67 -10.22
C ILE A 152 -4.32 -10.82 -10.92
N GLU A 153 -3.94 -12.03 -10.56
CA GLU A 153 -4.53 -13.27 -11.10
C GLU A 153 -5.67 -13.81 -10.22
N LYS A 154 -5.89 -13.20 -9.04
CA LYS A 154 -6.90 -13.68 -8.08
C LYS A 154 -8.31 -13.27 -8.53
N ASN A 155 -9.22 -14.23 -8.58
CA ASN A 155 -10.63 -14.01 -8.88
C ASN A 155 -11.38 -13.21 -7.81
N THR A 156 -10.80 -13.09 -6.61
CA THR A 156 -11.40 -12.35 -5.50
C THR A 156 -10.33 -11.43 -4.90
N PRO A 157 -10.35 -10.14 -5.26
CA PRO A 157 -9.42 -9.18 -4.69
C PRO A 157 -9.55 -9.11 -3.17
N SER A 158 -8.42 -9.01 -2.48
CA SER A 158 -8.41 -8.97 -1.01
C SER A 158 -7.22 -8.20 -0.46
N VAL A 159 -7.40 -7.70 0.76
CA VAL A 159 -6.33 -7.16 1.59
C VAL A 159 -6.27 -8.00 2.86
N THR A 160 -5.10 -8.54 3.17
CA THR A 160 -4.83 -9.22 4.44
C THR A 160 -3.76 -8.47 5.21
N ILE A 161 -3.96 -8.32 6.52
CA ILE A 161 -2.98 -7.71 7.41
C ILE A 161 -2.67 -8.76 8.49
N SER A 162 -1.40 -9.05 8.66
CA SER A 162 -0.90 -10.02 9.63
C SER A 162 0.29 -9.46 10.40
N VAL A 163 0.58 -10.06 11.55
CA VAL A 163 1.73 -9.71 12.38
C VAL A 163 2.41 -10.98 12.88
N GLU A 164 3.70 -10.87 13.17
CA GLU A 164 4.48 -11.90 13.83
C GLU A 164 5.17 -11.31 15.07
N GLY A 165 5.22 -12.10 16.15
CA GLY A 165 5.90 -11.75 17.40
C GLY A 165 5.14 -10.71 18.24
N GLY A 166 3.78 -10.73 18.23
CA GLY A 166 3.00 -9.84 19.09
C GLY A 166 1.69 -9.37 18.47
N GLN A 167 1.41 -8.09 18.62
CA GLN A 167 0.19 -7.45 18.11
C GLN A 167 0.48 -6.03 17.60
N THR A 168 -0.43 -5.50 16.78
CA THR A 168 -0.42 -4.09 16.39
C THR A 168 -1.82 -3.50 16.42
N LYS A 169 -1.89 -2.18 16.59
CA LYS A 169 -3.14 -1.42 16.54
C LYS A 169 -3.06 -0.36 15.43
N LEU A 170 -3.84 -0.55 14.40
CA LEU A 170 -4.06 0.48 13.39
C LEU A 170 -5.11 1.46 13.90
N LYS A 171 -4.78 2.75 13.98
CA LYS A 171 -5.73 3.79 14.41
C LYS A 171 -6.95 3.81 13.50
N GLN A 172 -6.70 3.71 12.22
CA GLN A 172 -7.73 3.63 11.18
C GLN A 172 -7.16 2.93 9.95
N LEU A 173 -7.96 2.08 9.36
CA LEU A 173 -7.79 1.54 8.02
C LEU A 173 -8.95 2.04 7.16
N THR A 174 -8.66 2.66 6.04
CA THR A 174 -9.68 3.10 5.07
C THR A 174 -9.33 2.52 3.71
N ILE A 175 -10.32 1.95 3.03
CA ILE A 175 -10.19 1.49 1.64
C ILE A 175 -11.30 2.15 0.83
N HIS A 176 -10.93 2.77 -0.29
CA HIS A 176 -11.84 3.22 -1.33
C HIS A 176 -11.65 2.34 -2.55
N GLU A 177 -12.67 1.58 -2.95
CA GLU A 177 -12.70 0.97 -4.28
C GLU A 177 -12.69 2.06 -5.33
N LEU A 178 -11.99 1.85 -6.44
CA LEU A 178 -11.92 2.82 -7.52
C LEU A 178 -12.80 2.38 -8.69
N ASN A 179 -13.56 3.33 -9.20
CA ASN A 179 -14.33 3.17 -10.42
C ASN A 179 -13.43 3.30 -11.64
N SER A 180 -13.78 2.65 -12.74
CA SER A 180 -13.11 2.83 -14.02
C SER A 180 -13.27 4.26 -14.52
N MET A 181 -12.22 4.83 -15.10
CA MET A 181 -12.30 6.08 -15.86
C MET A 181 -13.01 5.89 -17.23
N TYR A 182 -13.06 4.66 -17.71
CA TYR A 182 -13.73 4.34 -18.96
C TYR A 182 -15.19 4.02 -18.69
N VAL A 183 -16.08 4.87 -19.17
CA VAL A 183 -17.52 4.55 -19.25
C VAL A 183 -17.68 3.64 -20.48
N PRO A 184 -18.22 2.42 -20.33
CA PRO A 184 -18.58 1.61 -21.51
C PRO A 184 -19.54 2.41 -22.38
N GLN A 185 -19.20 2.59 -23.67
CA GLN A 185 -20.11 3.15 -24.65
C GLN A 185 -21.20 2.15 -25.01
#